data_0287e50a9d5373fe1c4dd36b7dd5ab9d
#
_entry.id   0287e50a9d5373fe1c4dd36b7dd5ab9d
#
_cell.length_a   1.000
_cell.length_b   1.000
_cell.length_c   1.000
_cell.angle_alpha   90.00
_cell.angle_beta   90.00
_cell.angle_gamma   90.00
#
_symmetry.space_group_name_H-M   'P 1'
#
loop_
_entity.id
_entity.type
_entity.pdbx_description
1 polymer ?
#
loop_
_entity_poly.entity_id
_entity_poly.type
_entity_poly.pdbx_seq_one_letter_code
_entity_poly.pdbx_strand_id
1 'polypeptide(L)'
;MMKEYDPSLFYRMEATFHRTVNDPIGTGYKGISHSSSTMNAPALMMLHKLGYAYGGHYTKYDGTTFMTDALFDIKYLMDKTGNTSFVGTRVKVPEEYKLTTEYTEGDATYKFYNNPNALGLGMVSSPSIEDVSLSEDNPFENQNMVFNALAGTTKEYFTKIPVINSEMENVSTSQLTDGHTKYFPTDTSIAECHIDYVVKMDKDSYLYMYLPTKYERSCNVWIQDEDDYMDGSEPMEYAG
;
A
#
# COMPACT_ATOMS: atom_id res chain seq x y z
N MET A 1 -1.59 -25.71 7.75
CA MET A 1 -2.91 -25.18 7.35
C MET A 1 -2.94 -24.75 5.88
N MET A 2 -2.33 -23.58 5.44
CA MET A 2 -2.46 -23.17 4.02
C MET A 2 -1.87 -24.16 3.01
N LYS A 3 -0.80 -24.87 3.32
CA LYS A 3 -0.24 -25.93 2.44
C LYS A 3 -1.18 -27.14 2.29
N GLU A 4 -2.04 -27.39 3.24
CA GLU A 4 -3.08 -28.44 3.17
C GLU A 4 -4.28 -27.95 2.36
N TYR A 5 -4.58 -26.66 2.45
CA TYR A 5 -5.66 -26.03 1.69
C TYR A 5 -5.28 -25.85 0.21
N ASP A 6 -4.08 -25.35 -0.06
CA ASP A 6 -3.55 -25.15 -1.41
C ASP A 6 -2.24 -25.94 -1.60
N PRO A 7 -2.28 -27.12 -2.24
CA PRO A 7 -1.12 -27.93 -2.50
C PRO A 7 -0.25 -27.44 -3.64
N SER A 8 -0.58 -26.29 -4.27
CA SER A 8 0.25 -25.75 -5.34
C SER A 8 1.67 -25.47 -4.87
N LEU A 9 2.65 -25.69 -5.75
CA LEU A 9 4.07 -25.58 -5.42
C LEU A 9 4.50 -24.14 -5.14
N PHE A 10 3.78 -23.19 -5.72
CA PHE A 10 4.11 -21.78 -5.59
C PHE A 10 2.86 -20.92 -5.52
N TYR A 11 2.82 -20.06 -4.55
CA TYR A 11 1.98 -18.87 -4.41
C TYR A 11 2.65 -17.94 -3.40
N ARG A 12 2.35 -16.65 -3.45
CA ARG A 12 2.70 -15.72 -2.38
C ARG A 12 1.52 -15.47 -1.47
N MET A 13 1.86 -15.18 -0.23
CA MET A 13 0.92 -14.77 0.80
C MET A 13 1.52 -13.59 1.56
N GLU A 14 0.68 -12.69 1.98
CA GLU A 14 1.03 -11.58 2.87
C GLU A 14 0.02 -11.45 4.01
N ALA A 15 0.28 -10.53 4.92
CA ALA A 15 -0.58 -10.29 6.06
C ALA A 15 -0.83 -8.79 6.27
N THR A 16 -2.01 -8.44 6.78
CA THR A 16 -2.36 -7.08 7.20
C THR A 16 -1.71 -6.67 8.51
N PHE A 17 -0.92 -7.54 9.11
CA PHE A 17 -0.22 -7.35 10.38
C PHE A 17 1.16 -8.03 10.34
N HIS A 18 2.07 -7.63 11.21
CA HIS A 18 3.38 -8.27 11.33
C HIS A 18 3.96 -8.09 12.74
N ARG A 19 4.83 -9.01 13.14
CA ARG A 19 5.72 -8.87 14.30
C ARG A 19 7.05 -8.27 13.87
N THR A 20 7.53 -8.75 12.75
CA THR A 20 8.75 -8.26 12.12
C THR A 20 8.59 -8.27 10.59
N VAL A 21 9.41 -7.50 9.90
CA VAL A 21 9.46 -7.50 8.42
C VAL A 21 9.84 -8.89 7.87
N ASN A 22 10.45 -9.75 8.68
CA ASN A 22 10.88 -11.09 8.29
C ASN A 22 9.88 -12.20 8.66
N ASP A 23 8.65 -11.86 9.01
CA ASP A 23 7.62 -12.86 9.34
C ASP A 23 7.43 -13.92 8.24
N PRO A 24 7.48 -13.61 6.92
CA PRO A 24 7.42 -14.64 5.88
C PRO A 24 8.47 -15.73 6.05
N ILE A 25 9.72 -15.36 6.34
CA ILE A 25 10.81 -16.31 6.56
C ILE A 25 10.62 -17.07 7.87
N GLY A 26 10.27 -16.34 8.96
CA GLY A 26 10.11 -16.91 10.30
C GLY A 26 8.96 -17.91 10.41
N THR A 27 7.90 -17.72 9.62
CA THR A 27 6.71 -18.58 9.62
C THR A 27 6.63 -19.51 8.42
N GLY A 28 7.55 -19.38 7.46
CA GLY A 28 7.72 -20.31 6.34
C GLY A 28 6.73 -20.13 5.19
N TYR A 29 6.15 -18.94 5.01
CA TYR A 29 5.41 -18.61 3.79
C TYR A 29 6.24 -17.73 2.84
N LYS A 30 5.85 -17.66 1.58
CA LYS A 30 6.51 -16.87 0.55
C LYS A 30 5.84 -15.50 0.48
N GLY A 31 6.48 -14.47 1.01
CA GLY A 31 6.01 -13.08 1.00
C GLY A 31 6.98 -12.15 0.27
N ILE A 32 6.58 -10.89 0.17
CA ILE A 32 7.42 -9.79 -0.32
C ILE A 32 8.18 -9.13 0.83
N SER A 33 7.56 -9.09 2.02
CA SER A 33 8.17 -8.51 3.21
C SER A 33 9.45 -9.24 3.57
N HIS A 34 10.55 -8.49 3.58
CA HIS A 34 11.87 -9.04 3.87
C HIS A 34 12.87 -7.97 4.29
N SER A 35 13.77 -8.30 5.19
CA SER A 35 14.90 -7.47 5.58
C SER A 35 16.18 -8.29 5.65
N SER A 36 17.24 -7.81 5.00
CA SER A 36 18.56 -8.43 5.02
C SER A 36 19.64 -7.39 4.69
N SER A 37 20.85 -7.60 5.20
CA SER A 37 22.01 -6.77 4.83
C SER A 37 22.47 -6.99 3.37
N THR A 38 21.98 -8.01 2.71
CA THR A 38 22.38 -8.44 1.35
C THR A 38 21.21 -8.42 0.37
N MET A 39 20.34 -7.41 0.46
CA MET A 39 19.19 -7.24 -0.44
C MET A 39 19.65 -6.93 -1.87
N ASN A 40 18.86 -7.42 -2.84
CA ASN A 40 19.03 -7.05 -4.24
C ASN A 40 18.52 -5.61 -4.45
N ALA A 41 19.43 -4.64 -4.62
CA ALA A 41 19.07 -3.23 -4.73
C ALA A 41 18.14 -2.91 -5.93
N PRO A 42 18.35 -3.45 -7.15
CA PRO A 42 17.39 -3.30 -8.25
C PRO A 42 15.98 -3.79 -7.93
N ALA A 43 15.84 -4.94 -7.24
CA ALA A 43 14.53 -5.45 -6.86
C ALA A 43 13.84 -4.56 -5.82
N LEU A 44 14.59 -4.08 -4.82
CA LEU A 44 14.08 -3.11 -3.84
C LEU A 44 13.61 -1.83 -4.50
N MET A 45 14.40 -1.30 -5.43
CA MET A 45 14.06 -0.06 -6.14
C MET A 45 12.82 -0.24 -7.03
N MET A 46 12.67 -1.39 -7.68
CA MET A 46 11.46 -1.71 -8.45
C MET A 46 10.22 -1.73 -7.56
N LEU A 47 10.29 -2.41 -6.40
CA LEU A 47 9.17 -2.46 -5.46
C LEU A 47 8.82 -1.06 -4.94
N HIS A 48 9.82 -0.25 -4.60
CA HIS A 48 9.61 1.13 -4.18
C HIS A 48 8.91 1.96 -5.25
N LYS A 49 9.37 1.89 -6.50
CA LYS A 49 8.75 2.60 -7.63
C LYS A 49 7.32 2.16 -7.93
N LEU A 50 6.94 0.98 -7.46
CA LEU A 50 5.56 0.47 -7.53
C LEU A 50 4.75 0.76 -6.26
N GLY A 51 5.30 1.49 -5.29
CA GLY A 51 4.57 1.98 -4.12
C GLY A 51 4.79 1.21 -2.82
N TYR A 52 5.58 0.12 -2.83
CA TYR A 52 5.87 -0.61 -1.60
C TYR A 52 6.73 0.19 -0.63
N ALA A 53 6.43 0.09 0.66
CA ALA A 53 7.28 0.63 1.70
C ALA A 53 8.65 -0.05 1.68
N TYR A 54 9.70 0.75 1.69
CA TYR A 54 11.07 0.29 1.51
C TYR A 54 12.08 1.09 2.33
N GLY A 55 13.22 0.47 2.60
CA GLY A 55 14.43 1.12 3.08
C GLY A 55 15.65 0.47 2.44
N GLY A 56 16.85 0.97 2.71
CA GLY A 56 18.08 0.48 2.06
C GLY A 56 18.35 -1.01 2.21
N HIS A 57 17.69 -1.69 3.15
CA HIS A 57 17.89 -3.09 3.47
C HIS A 57 16.60 -3.86 3.78
N TYR A 58 15.42 -3.28 3.45
CA TYR A 58 14.14 -3.96 3.62
C TYR A 58 13.11 -3.52 2.58
N THR A 59 12.14 -4.37 2.36
CA THR A 59 10.85 -4.08 1.76
C THR A 59 9.74 -4.63 2.63
N LYS A 60 8.59 -3.98 2.66
CA LYS A 60 7.45 -4.35 3.49
C LYS A 60 6.18 -4.33 2.66
N TYR A 61 5.29 -5.31 2.91
CA TYR A 61 3.96 -5.33 2.34
C TYR A 61 3.11 -4.23 2.97
N ASP A 62 3.24 -3.04 2.38
CA ASP A 62 2.57 -1.81 2.78
C ASP A 62 2.56 -0.85 1.58
N GLY A 63 1.51 -0.05 1.40
CA GLY A 63 1.35 0.81 0.23
C GLY A 63 0.98 0.04 -1.06
N THR A 64 0.39 -1.13 -0.93
CA THR A 64 0.02 -2.01 -2.05
C THR A 64 -1.30 -1.60 -2.70
N THR A 65 -1.51 -2.06 -3.92
CA THR A 65 -2.75 -1.90 -4.68
C THR A 65 -3.21 -3.25 -5.23
N PHE A 66 -4.43 -3.37 -5.72
CA PHE A 66 -4.88 -4.57 -6.45
C PHE A 66 -3.94 -4.96 -7.59
N MET A 67 -3.40 -3.95 -8.28
CA MET A 67 -2.53 -4.15 -9.42
C MET A 67 -1.21 -4.80 -8.99
N THR A 68 -0.60 -4.30 -7.91
CA THR A 68 0.65 -4.89 -7.39
C THR A 68 0.42 -6.26 -6.78
N ASP A 69 -0.70 -6.48 -6.11
CA ASP A 69 -1.05 -7.81 -5.58
C ASP A 69 -1.23 -8.83 -6.70
N ALA A 70 -1.91 -8.43 -7.80
CA ALA A 70 -2.04 -9.29 -8.98
C ALA A 70 -0.68 -9.59 -9.62
N LEU A 71 0.15 -8.57 -9.84
CA LEU A 71 1.45 -8.67 -10.50
C LEU A 71 2.42 -9.58 -9.75
N PHE A 72 2.45 -9.48 -8.44
CA PHE A 72 3.37 -10.26 -7.60
C PHE A 72 2.79 -11.58 -7.10
N ASP A 73 1.66 -12.02 -7.66
CA ASP A 73 1.00 -13.28 -7.27
C ASP A 73 0.74 -13.37 -5.76
N ILE A 74 0.26 -12.26 -5.16
CA ILE A 74 -0.26 -12.30 -3.79
C ILE A 74 -1.62 -12.99 -3.83
N LYS A 75 -1.57 -14.30 -3.77
CA LYS A 75 -2.76 -15.16 -3.90
C LYS A 75 -3.59 -15.19 -2.64
N TYR A 76 -2.93 -15.06 -1.49
CA TYR A 76 -3.60 -15.07 -0.20
C TYR A 76 -3.18 -13.87 0.64
N LEU A 77 -4.16 -13.26 1.29
CA LEU A 77 -3.95 -12.25 2.32
C LEU A 77 -4.47 -12.76 3.64
N MET A 78 -3.62 -12.75 4.65
CA MET A 78 -3.97 -13.13 6.01
C MET A 78 -4.30 -11.89 6.82
N ASP A 79 -5.48 -11.88 7.43
CA ASP A 79 -5.92 -10.87 8.38
C ASP A 79 -6.06 -11.46 9.77
N LYS A 80 -6.05 -10.61 10.80
CA LYS A 80 -6.15 -11.03 12.20
C LYS A 80 -7.10 -10.14 12.96
N THR A 81 -8.00 -10.76 13.71
CA THR A 81 -8.85 -10.10 14.70
C THR A 81 -8.57 -10.63 16.10
N GLY A 82 -8.92 -9.86 17.13
CA GLY A 82 -8.63 -10.21 18.54
C GLY A 82 -7.31 -9.64 19.04
N ASN A 83 -6.57 -10.36 19.88
CA ASN A 83 -5.37 -9.87 20.55
C ASN A 83 -4.39 -9.14 19.61
N THR A 84 -4.14 -7.87 19.89
CA THR A 84 -3.45 -6.91 19.02
C THR A 84 -1.96 -6.70 19.37
N SER A 85 -1.27 -7.71 19.86
CA SER A 85 0.16 -7.63 20.14
C SER A 85 1.06 -7.45 18.91
N PHE A 86 0.48 -7.40 17.72
CA PHE A 86 1.16 -7.17 16.45
C PHE A 86 0.92 -5.76 15.92
N VAL A 87 1.88 -5.26 15.16
CA VAL A 87 1.74 -4.01 14.44
C VAL A 87 0.91 -4.26 13.17
N GLY A 88 -0.18 -3.51 12.99
CA GLY A 88 -0.93 -3.51 11.74
C GLY A 88 -0.13 -2.91 10.59
N THR A 89 -0.44 -3.31 9.38
CA THR A 89 -0.04 -2.59 8.17
C THR A 89 -1.15 -1.59 7.80
N ARG A 90 -0.91 -0.74 6.81
CA ARG A 90 -1.93 0.13 6.22
C ARG A 90 -2.82 -0.59 5.21
N VAL A 91 -2.52 -1.84 4.93
CA VAL A 91 -3.26 -2.65 3.99
C VAL A 91 -4.53 -3.16 4.64
N LYS A 92 -5.66 -2.92 4.00
CA LYS A 92 -6.95 -3.54 4.32
C LYS A 92 -7.21 -4.68 3.35
N VAL A 93 -7.94 -5.69 3.80
CA VAL A 93 -8.39 -6.76 2.91
C VAL A 93 -9.38 -6.16 1.91
N PRO A 94 -9.11 -6.24 0.60
CA PRO A 94 -10.06 -5.77 -0.40
C PRO A 94 -11.38 -6.55 -0.37
N GLU A 95 -12.49 -5.87 -0.65
CA GLU A 95 -13.83 -6.47 -0.61
C GLU A 95 -14.01 -7.62 -1.60
N GLU A 96 -13.29 -7.57 -2.72
CA GLU A 96 -13.33 -8.61 -3.74
C GLU A 96 -12.60 -9.89 -3.33
N TYR A 97 -11.75 -9.84 -2.29
CA TYR A 97 -11.05 -11.02 -1.81
C TYR A 97 -12.01 -11.90 -1.03
N LYS A 98 -11.96 -13.20 -1.28
CA LYS A 98 -12.91 -14.15 -0.72
C LYS A 98 -12.31 -14.86 0.48
N LEU A 99 -13.01 -14.80 1.62
CA LEU A 99 -12.67 -15.61 2.79
C LEU A 99 -12.67 -17.09 2.39
N THR A 100 -11.54 -17.76 2.58
CA THR A 100 -11.36 -19.18 2.22
C THR A 100 -11.33 -20.07 3.44
N THR A 101 -10.66 -19.63 4.49
CA THR A 101 -10.57 -20.38 5.74
C THR A 101 -10.25 -19.44 6.90
N GLU A 102 -10.55 -19.88 8.09
CA GLU A 102 -10.17 -19.18 9.31
C GLU A 102 -9.65 -20.16 10.35
N TYR A 103 -8.86 -19.66 11.28
CA TYR A 103 -8.30 -20.41 12.39
C TYR A 103 -8.25 -19.55 13.63
N THR A 104 -8.77 -20.08 14.74
CA THR A 104 -8.77 -19.40 16.03
C THR A 104 -7.77 -20.05 16.98
N GLU A 105 -6.94 -19.25 17.62
CA GLU A 105 -6.01 -19.66 18.64
C GLU A 105 -6.04 -18.65 19.82
N GLY A 106 -6.52 -19.12 20.96
CA GLY A 106 -6.80 -18.23 22.10
C GLY A 106 -7.82 -17.16 21.72
N ASP A 107 -7.48 -15.89 21.97
CA ASP A 107 -8.32 -14.74 21.68
C ASP A 107 -8.12 -14.17 20.26
N ALA A 108 -7.31 -14.82 19.43
CA ALA A 108 -7.00 -14.37 18.09
C ALA A 108 -7.65 -15.25 17.02
N THR A 109 -8.28 -14.63 16.03
CA THR A 109 -8.78 -15.32 14.84
C THR A 109 -8.02 -14.83 13.62
N TYR A 110 -7.41 -15.77 12.89
CA TYR A 110 -6.69 -15.55 11.65
C TYR A 110 -7.60 -15.92 10.49
N LYS A 111 -7.81 -15.00 9.58
CA LYS A 111 -8.65 -15.14 8.40
C LYS A 111 -7.79 -15.11 7.16
N PHE A 112 -8.03 -16.03 6.24
CA PHE A 112 -7.28 -16.14 4.98
C PHE A 112 -8.21 -15.84 3.82
N TYR A 113 -7.84 -14.83 3.04
CA TYR A 113 -8.62 -14.36 1.90
C TYR A 113 -7.88 -14.68 0.60
N ASN A 114 -8.61 -15.20 -0.37
CA ASN A 114 -8.10 -15.47 -1.71
C ASN A 114 -8.26 -14.22 -2.60
N ASN A 115 -7.18 -13.82 -3.25
CA ASN A 115 -7.18 -12.85 -4.32
C ASN A 115 -7.57 -13.54 -5.64
N PRO A 116 -8.74 -13.26 -6.23
CA PRO A 116 -9.17 -13.89 -7.47
C PRO A 116 -8.37 -13.40 -8.69
N ASN A 117 -7.62 -12.31 -8.55
CA ASN A 117 -6.91 -11.63 -9.63
C ASN A 117 -5.39 -11.92 -9.65
N ALA A 118 -4.87 -12.79 -8.77
CA ALA A 118 -3.46 -13.16 -8.77
C ALA A 118 -3.06 -13.79 -10.11
N LEU A 119 -2.02 -13.27 -10.76
CA LEU A 119 -1.63 -13.64 -12.12
C LEU A 119 -0.76 -14.90 -12.21
N GLY A 120 -0.30 -15.41 -11.06
CA GLY A 120 0.63 -16.52 -10.99
C GLY A 120 2.09 -16.10 -11.19
N LEU A 121 3.01 -17.04 -10.93
CA LEU A 121 4.46 -16.78 -10.99
C LEU A 121 4.95 -16.41 -12.39
N GLY A 122 4.32 -16.96 -13.41
CA GLY A 122 4.69 -16.73 -14.81
C GLY A 122 3.47 -16.39 -15.66
N MET A 123 3.62 -15.41 -16.52
CA MET A 123 2.59 -14.96 -17.44
C MET A 123 3.14 -14.65 -18.82
N VAL A 124 2.30 -14.74 -19.83
CA VAL A 124 2.63 -14.25 -21.16
C VAL A 124 2.41 -12.74 -21.20
N SER A 125 3.40 -12.01 -21.66
CA SER A 125 3.35 -10.55 -21.76
C SER A 125 3.61 -10.07 -23.19
N SER A 126 3.21 -8.83 -23.47
CA SER A 126 3.65 -8.14 -24.67
C SER A 126 5.15 -7.85 -24.62
N PRO A 127 5.88 -7.87 -25.75
CA PRO A 127 7.28 -7.47 -25.81
C PRO A 127 7.56 -6.04 -25.31
N SER A 128 6.55 -5.16 -25.31
CA SER A 128 6.68 -3.78 -24.81
C SER A 128 7.09 -3.66 -23.35
N ILE A 129 7.03 -4.74 -22.58
CA ILE A 129 7.52 -4.73 -21.19
C ILE A 129 9.05 -4.50 -21.11
N GLU A 130 9.81 -4.86 -22.15
CA GLU A 130 11.25 -4.68 -22.18
C GLU A 130 11.65 -3.18 -22.24
N ASP A 131 10.76 -2.32 -22.73
CA ASP A 131 11.01 -0.89 -22.91
C ASP A 131 10.51 -0.04 -21.72
N VAL A 132 9.97 -0.66 -20.67
CA VAL A 132 9.41 0.07 -19.52
C VAL A 132 10.52 0.69 -18.69
N SER A 133 10.43 2.03 -18.52
CA SER A 133 11.26 2.79 -17.59
C SER A 133 10.39 3.45 -16.53
N LEU A 134 10.55 3.04 -15.27
CA LEU A 134 9.77 3.56 -14.16
C LEU A 134 10.30 4.93 -13.71
N SER A 135 9.43 5.91 -13.52
CA SER A 135 9.76 7.18 -12.87
C SER A 135 10.02 6.94 -11.37
N GLU A 136 10.55 7.93 -10.67
CA GLU A 136 10.72 7.83 -9.21
C GLU A 136 9.57 8.46 -8.43
N ASP A 137 8.74 9.27 -9.09
CA ASP A 137 7.90 10.25 -8.42
C ASP A 137 6.43 9.84 -8.27
N ASN A 138 5.96 8.83 -9.01
CA ASN A 138 4.53 8.46 -8.97
C ASN A 138 4.33 6.95 -9.16
N PRO A 139 4.03 6.20 -8.08
CA PRO A 139 3.83 4.77 -8.16
C PRO A 139 2.60 4.36 -8.99
N PHE A 140 1.57 5.19 -9.07
CA PHE A 140 0.37 4.88 -9.85
C PHE A 140 0.62 5.03 -11.35
N GLU A 141 1.40 6.02 -11.76
CA GLU A 141 1.87 6.16 -13.15
C GLU A 141 2.77 4.99 -13.55
N ASN A 142 3.68 4.59 -12.65
CA ASN A 142 4.53 3.42 -12.85
C ASN A 142 3.70 2.14 -13.01
N GLN A 143 2.67 1.94 -12.20
CA GLN A 143 1.77 0.79 -12.30
C GLN A 143 0.99 0.83 -13.62
N ASN A 144 0.44 1.99 -14.02
CA ASN A 144 -0.20 2.16 -15.34
C ASN A 144 0.75 1.78 -16.47
N MET A 145 2.01 2.23 -16.44
CA MET A 145 3.01 1.88 -17.46
C MET A 145 3.28 0.37 -17.51
N VAL A 146 3.54 -0.25 -16.37
CA VAL A 146 3.84 -1.69 -16.29
C VAL A 146 2.68 -2.52 -16.82
N PHE A 147 1.44 -2.27 -16.38
CA PHE A 147 0.29 -3.05 -16.80
C PHE A 147 -0.07 -2.85 -18.26
N ASN A 148 0.05 -1.63 -18.78
CA ASN A 148 -0.12 -1.38 -20.20
C ASN A 148 0.92 -2.10 -21.04
N ALA A 149 2.18 -2.07 -20.60
CA ALA A 149 3.25 -2.77 -21.29
C ALA A 149 3.07 -4.30 -21.24
N LEU A 150 2.69 -4.86 -20.10
CA LEU A 150 2.40 -6.29 -19.97
C LEU A 150 1.27 -6.75 -20.89
N ALA A 151 0.19 -5.97 -20.94
CA ALA A 151 -1.03 -6.32 -21.68
C ALA A 151 -1.02 -5.86 -23.15
N GLY A 152 -0.06 -5.03 -23.56
CA GLY A 152 -0.06 -4.41 -24.88
C GLY A 152 -1.25 -3.45 -25.07
N THR A 153 -1.61 -2.68 -24.03
CA THR A 153 -2.77 -1.78 -24.02
C THR A 153 -2.38 -0.34 -23.68
N THR A 154 -3.34 0.56 -23.68
CA THR A 154 -3.19 1.99 -23.31
C THR A 154 -4.31 2.41 -22.37
N LYS A 155 -4.66 1.56 -21.39
CA LYS A 155 -5.71 1.83 -20.40
C LYS A 155 -5.19 2.70 -19.26
N GLU A 156 -6.06 3.51 -18.71
CA GLU A 156 -5.83 4.21 -17.45
C GLU A 156 -6.44 3.39 -16.31
N TYR A 157 -5.59 2.66 -15.59
CA TYR A 157 -6.01 1.85 -14.44
C TYR A 157 -6.17 2.70 -13.18
N PHE A 158 -5.32 3.72 -13.03
CA PHE A 158 -5.41 4.72 -11.96
C PHE A 158 -5.63 6.09 -12.59
N THR A 159 -6.75 6.71 -12.24
CA THR A 159 -7.09 8.07 -12.68
C THR A 159 -6.80 9.05 -11.56
N LYS A 160 -6.08 10.12 -11.88
CA LYS A 160 -5.77 11.16 -10.89
C LYS A 160 -7.04 11.95 -10.55
N ILE A 161 -7.35 12.00 -9.27
CA ILE A 161 -8.42 12.85 -8.74
C ILE A 161 -7.82 14.20 -8.33
N PRO A 162 -8.31 15.31 -8.89
CA PRO A 162 -7.81 16.64 -8.50
C PRO A 162 -8.26 17.00 -7.09
N VAL A 163 -7.38 17.65 -6.35
CA VAL A 163 -7.74 18.36 -5.13
C VAL A 163 -8.52 19.61 -5.53
N ILE A 164 -9.76 19.74 -5.06
CA ILE A 164 -10.64 20.88 -5.40
C ILE A 164 -10.51 22.03 -4.42
N ASN A 165 -10.13 21.75 -3.19
CA ASN A 165 -9.82 22.72 -2.15
C ASN A 165 -8.76 22.17 -1.20
N SER A 166 -7.98 23.05 -0.58
CA SER A 166 -7.09 22.70 0.51
C SER A 166 -7.00 23.83 1.53
N GLU A 167 -7.01 23.46 2.80
CA GLU A 167 -6.83 24.38 3.93
C GLU A 167 -5.63 23.92 4.76
N MET A 168 -4.89 24.89 5.32
CA MET A 168 -3.71 24.63 6.12
C MET A 168 -3.84 25.36 7.45
N GLU A 169 -3.69 24.63 8.54
CA GLU A 169 -3.66 25.19 9.88
C GLU A 169 -2.29 24.97 10.53
N ASN A 170 -1.68 26.03 10.98
CA ASN A 170 -0.32 26.05 11.53
C ASN A 170 0.73 25.39 10.62
N VAL A 171 0.57 25.49 9.29
CA VAL A 171 1.48 24.94 8.29
C VAL A 171 2.03 26.04 7.40
N SER A 172 3.34 26.07 7.28
CA SER A 172 4.07 26.87 6.29
C SER A 172 4.77 25.98 5.28
N THR A 173 5.01 26.51 4.10
CA THR A 173 5.65 25.77 3.00
C THR A 173 6.87 26.49 2.47
N SER A 174 7.84 25.72 1.97
CA SER A 174 8.94 26.22 1.15
C SER A 174 9.24 25.26 0.01
N GLN A 175 9.57 25.84 -1.15
CA GLN A 175 10.00 25.04 -2.29
C GLN A 175 11.47 24.63 -2.12
N LEU A 176 11.75 23.36 -2.37
CA LEU A 176 13.11 22.83 -2.39
C LEU A 176 13.71 22.92 -3.81
N THR A 177 15.02 22.85 -3.90
CA THR A 177 15.75 22.92 -5.18
C THR A 177 15.50 21.72 -6.11
N ASP A 178 15.04 20.62 -5.57
CA ASP A 178 14.66 19.39 -6.29
C ASP A 178 13.20 19.39 -6.78
N GLY A 179 12.47 20.51 -6.58
CA GLY A 179 11.08 20.67 -7.00
C GLY A 179 10.05 20.21 -5.99
N HIS A 180 10.47 19.59 -4.88
CA HIS A 180 9.55 19.20 -3.82
C HIS A 180 9.14 20.37 -2.92
N THR A 181 7.99 20.25 -2.30
CA THR A 181 7.51 21.22 -1.31
C THR A 181 7.78 20.68 0.11
N LYS A 182 8.50 21.46 0.89
CA LYS A 182 8.68 21.18 2.33
C LYS A 182 7.54 21.82 3.10
N TYR A 183 6.91 21.06 3.98
CA TYR A 183 5.90 21.50 4.94
C TYR A 183 6.50 21.51 6.34
N PHE A 184 6.17 22.52 7.13
CA PHE A 184 6.67 22.66 8.50
C PHE A 184 5.73 23.50 9.34
N PRO A 185 5.67 23.32 10.68
CA PRO A 185 4.84 24.14 11.55
C PRO A 185 5.23 25.62 11.45
N THR A 186 4.24 26.51 11.34
CA THR A 186 4.44 27.96 11.40
C THR A 186 4.83 28.39 12.81
N ASP A 187 4.13 27.83 13.81
CA ASP A 187 4.41 28.02 15.23
C ASP A 187 4.66 26.66 15.90
N THR A 188 5.91 26.45 16.32
CA THR A 188 6.34 25.20 16.97
C THR A 188 5.87 25.04 18.42
N SER A 189 5.29 26.09 19.02
CA SER A 189 4.67 26.02 20.35
C SER A 189 3.25 25.41 20.31
N ILE A 190 2.63 25.37 19.14
CA ILE A 190 1.34 24.71 18.90
C ILE A 190 1.61 23.25 18.59
N ALA A 191 0.95 22.35 19.33
CA ALA A 191 1.19 20.91 19.24
C ALA A 191 0.72 20.30 17.91
N GLU A 192 -0.32 20.89 17.29
CA GLU A 192 -0.97 20.35 16.10
C GLU A 192 -0.77 21.24 14.89
N CYS A 193 -0.57 20.61 13.76
CA CYS A 193 -0.60 21.23 12.45
C CYS A 193 -1.18 20.22 11.45
N HIS A 194 -2.07 20.68 10.58
CA HIS A 194 -2.73 19.80 9.61
C HIS A 194 -2.97 20.49 8.27
N ILE A 195 -3.23 19.67 7.28
CA ILE A 195 -3.60 20.09 5.93
C ILE A 195 -4.82 19.27 5.55
N ASP A 196 -5.90 19.95 5.24
CA ASP A 196 -7.12 19.36 4.73
C ASP A 196 -7.11 19.41 3.20
N TYR A 197 -7.39 18.29 2.57
CA TYR A 197 -7.56 18.19 1.14
C TYR A 197 -8.98 17.74 0.83
N VAL A 198 -9.70 18.54 0.08
CA VAL A 198 -11.02 18.17 -0.42
C VAL A 198 -10.90 17.59 -1.81
N VAL A 199 -11.38 16.37 -1.97
CA VAL A 199 -11.43 15.66 -3.25
C VAL A 199 -12.87 15.24 -3.54
N LYS A 200 -13.24 15.11 -4.80
CA LYS A 200 -14.57 14.65 -5.20
C LYS A 200 -14.45 13.38 -6.03
N MET A 201 -15.17 12.36 -5.61
CA MET A 201 -15.30 11.12 -6.34
C MET A 201 -16.67 11.07 -7.02
N ASP A 202 -16.72 10.82 -8.33
CA ASP A 202 -17.96 10.76 -9.11
C ASP A 202 -18.67 9.40 -9.03
N LYS A 203 -18.02 8.40 -8.45
CA LYS A 203 -18.52 7.03 -8.28
C LYS A 203 -17.81 6.32 -7.14
N ASP A 204 -18.44 5.31 -6.59
CA ASP A 204 -17.82 4.41 -5.63
C ASP A 204 -16.60 3.74 -6.24
N SER A 205 -15.46 3.91 -5.59
CA SER A 205 -14.18 3.39 -6.04
C SER A 205 -13.18 3.38 -4.90
N TYR A 206 -12.09 2.63 -5.05
CA TYR A 206 -10.96 2.72 -4.12
C TYR A 206 -10.19 4.01 -4.34
N LEU A 207 -9.97 4.75 -3.26
CA LEU A 207 -9.09 5.91 -3.24
C LEU A 207 -7.70 5.48 -2.74
N TYR A 208 -6.69 5.71 -3.56
CA TYR A 208 -5.30 5.54 -3.19
C TYR A 208 -4.63 6.90 -3.08
N MET A 209 -3.86 7.09 -2.02
CA MET A 209 -3.12 8.32 -1.79
C MET A 209 -1.62 8.02 -1.76
N TYR A 210 -0.85 8.84 -2.45
CA TYR A 210 0.61 8.81 -2.41
C TYR A 210 1.12 10.15 -1.88
N LEU A 211 1.83 10.09 -0.78
CA LEU A 211 2.48 11.25 -0.18
C LEU A 211 4.00 11.09 -0.34
N PRO A 212 4.62 11.77 -1.32
CA PRO A 212 6.06 11.70 -1.56
C PRO A 212 6.81 12.53 -0.50
N THR A 213 6.84 12.05 0.73
CA THR A 213 7.44 12.78 1.85
C THR A 213 8.64 12.03 2.41
N LYS A 214 9.70 12.77 2.70
CA LYS A 214 10.76 12.32 3.61
C LYS A 214 10.37 12.77 4.99
N TYR A 215 9.95 11.82 5.82
CA TYR A 215 9.50 12.11 7.18
C TYR A 215 10.68 12.34 8.11
N GLU A 216 10.68 13.47 8.78
CA GLU A 216 11.44 13.66 10.01
C GLU A 216 10.54 13.38 11.25
N ARG A 217 9.22 13.27 11.07
CA ARG A 217 8.23 13.03 12.12
C ARG A 217 7.09 12.17 11.62
N SER A 218 6.36 11.55 12.54
CA SER A 218 5.13 10.81 12.21
C SER A 218 4.04 11.76 11.70
N CYS A 219 3.24 11.26 10.77
CA CYS A 219 2.07 11.94 10.23
C CYS A 219 0.89 11.00 10.35
N ASN A 220 -0.24 11.47 10.86
CA ASN A 220 -1.48 10.75 10.84
C ASN A 220 -2.32 11.22 9.65
N VAL A 221 -3.07 10.31 9.06
CA VAL A 221 -3.98 10.62 7.96
C VAL A 221 -5.39 10.21 8.39
N TRP A 222 -6.31 11.14 8.27
CA TRP A 222 -7.73 10.92 8.53
C TRP A 222 -8.49 11.03 7.21
N ILE A 223 -9.54 10.24 7.05
CA ILE A 223 -10.47 10.35 5.93
C ILE A 223 -11.86 10.54 6.52
N GLN A 224 -12.56 11.54 6.03
CA GLN A 224 -13.90 11.91 6.45
C GLN A 224 -14.72 12.24 5.20
N ASP A 225 -15.95 11.79 5.11
CA ASP A 225 -16.83 12.24 4.04
C ASP A 225 -17.47 13.60 4.37
N GLU A 226 -18.09 14.21 3.38
CA GLU A 226 -18.64 15.56 3.54
C GLU A 226 -19.82 15.57 4.53
N ASP A 227 -20.64 14.53 4.54
CA ASP A 227 -21.79 14.43 5.43
C ASP A 227 -21.34 14.26 6.88
N ASP A 228 -20.37 13.38 7.13
CA ASP A 228 -19.77 13.16 8.45
C ASP A 228 -19.04 14.42 8.96
N TYR A 229 -18.35 15.14 8.06
CA TYR A 229 -17.70 16.40 8.40
C TYR A 229 -18.72 17.46 8.84
N MET A 230 -19.83 17.57 8.13
CA MET A 230 -20.87 18.56 8.42
C MET A 230 -21.66 18.25 9.70
N ASP A 231 -21.76 17.00 10.11
CA ASP A 231 -22.43 16.61 11.35
C ASP A 231 -21.49 16.53 12.56
N GLY A 232 -20.17 16.71 12.36
CA GLY A 232 -19.15 16.69 13.39
C GLY A 232 -18.74 15.29 13.85
N SER A 233 -18.98 14.28 13.03
CA SER A 233 -18.51 12.91 13.28
C SER A 233 -16.97 12.84 13.33
N GLU A 234 -16.45 11.93 14.13
CA GLU A 234 -15.00 11.72 14.21
C GLU A 234 -14.49 11.07 12.90
N PRO A 235 -13.44 11.63 12.29
CA PRO A 235 -12.87 11.07 11.07
C PRO A 235 -12.26 9.68 11.30
N MET A 236 -12.26 8.85 10.27
CA MET A 236 -11.56 7.57 10.31
C MET A 236 -10.06 7.79 10.32
N GLU A 237 -9.38 7.34 11.38
CA GLU A 237 -7.93 7.41 11.48
C GLU A 237 -7.26 6.32 10.63
N TYR A 238 -6.35 6.74 9.76
CA TYR A 238 -5.42 5.86 9.08
C TYR A 238 -4.03 6.13 9.63
N ALA A 239 -3.55 5.25 10.52
CA ALA A 239 -2.19 5.35 11.04
C ALA A 239 -1.19 5.29 9.87
N GLY A 240 -0.44 6.37 9.71
CA GLY A 240 0.62 6.54 8.74
C GLY A 240 1.94 5.91 9.20
#